data_76c29d9904e4525d5fb978663bc66f8f
#
_entry.id   76c29d9904e4525d5fb978663bc66f8f
#
_cell.length_a   1.000
_cell.length_b   1.000
_cell.length_c   1.000
_cell.angle_alpha   90.00
_cell.angle_beta   90.00
_cell.angle_gamma   90.00
#
_symmetry.space_group_name_H-M   'P 1'
#
loop_
_entity.id
_entity.type
_entity.pdbx_description
1 polymer ?
#
loop_
_entity_poly.entity_id
_entity_poly.type
_entity_poly.pdbx_seq_one_letter_code
_entity_poly.pdbx_strand_id
1 'polypeptide(L)'
;MEDLSYEQQAHDTGYALVCGVDEAGAGPLMGPVYAAAVILPEKFELPGLNDSKKLTEKKREALFLRIQQQALTWSVASVSAGEIDETDILSARMKAMQLAIDGLAPRPDFALIDGNRDHGKFAAVTTPHRCIVGGDAHAASIAAASILAKVSRDRYVIDVLDKQYPEYQFARHKGYGTKLHYEMLDKFGPCAEHRMSFLKKWSAGGRT
;
A
#
# COMPACT_ATOMS: atom_id res chain seq x y z
N MET A 1 28.67 2.09 -15.58
CA MET A 1 27.73 0.98 -15.79
C MET A 1 26.38 1.52 -15.33
N GLU A 2 25.44 1.67 -16.25
CA GLU A 2 24.04 1.92 -15.84
C GLU A 2 23.61 0.68 -15.06
N ASP A 3 23.23 0.84 -13.81
CA ASP A 3 22.67 -0.25 -13.01
C ASP A 3 21.38 -0.70 -13.71
N LEU A 4 21.35 -1.96 -14.15
CA LEU A 4 20.17 -2.58 -14.72
C LEU A 4 19.03 -2.43 -13.73
N SER A 5 17.83 -2.04 -14.18
CA SER A 5 16.66 -1.98 -13.33
C SER A 5 16.41 -3.36 -12.67
N TYR A 6 15.75 -3.40 -11.55
CA TYR A 6 15.43 -4.66 -10.88
C TYR A 6 14.54 -5.56 -11.74
N GLU A 7 13.68 -4.96 -12.56
CA GLU A 7 12.87 -5.67 -13.54
C GLU A 7 13.77 -6.37 -14.59
N GLN A 8 14.76 -5.66 -15.13
CA GLN A 8 15.70 -6.24 -16.10
C GLN A 8 16.53 -7.37 -15.48
N GLN A 9 17.00 -7.20 -14.25
CA GLN A 9 17.71 -8.28 -13.53
C GLN A 9 16.85 -9.54 -13.39
N ALA A 10 15.56 -9.40 -13.12
CA ALA A 10 14.63 -10.52 -13.03
C ALA A 10 14.42 -11.18 -14.41
N HIS A 11 14.25 -10.39 -15.47
CA HIS A 11 14.14 -10.91 -16.84
C HIS A 11 15.42 -11.66 -17.27
N ASP A 12 16.60 -11.16 -16.93
CA ASP A 12 17.87 -11.80 -17.22
C ASP A 12 18.06 -13.16 -16.52
N THR A 13 17.33 -13.39 -15.41
CA THR A 13 17.27 -14.69 -14.71
C THR A 13 16.19 -15.63 -15.25
N GLY A 14 15.43 -15.21 -16.28
CA GLY A 14 14.48 -16.04 -17.01
C GLY A 14 13.01 -15.83 -16.65
N TYR A 15 12.66 -14.88 -15.78
CA TYR A 15 11.27 -14.54 -15.51
C TYR A 15 10.70 -13.69 -16.65
N ALA A 16 9.50 -14.02 -17.12
CA ALA A 16 8.86 -13.37 -18.25
C ALA A 16 7.92 -12.22 -17.82
N LEU A 17 7.18 -12.40 -16.71
CA LEU A 17 6.20 -11.44 -16.21
C LEU A 17 6.55 -11.02 -14.79
N VAL A 18 7.20 -9.87 -14.69
CA VAL A 18 7.66 -9.31 -13.40
C VAL A 18 6.70 -8.21 -12.94
N CYS A 19 6.14 -8.35 -11.74
CA CYS A 19 5.34 -7.27 -11.13
C CYS A 19 6.09 -6.57 -10.01
N GLY A 20 5.84 -5.28 -9.82
CA GLY A 20 6.21 -4.53 -8.62
C GLY A 20 5.04 -4.48 -7.64
N VAL A 21 5.32 -4.54 -6.35
CA VAL A 21 4.32 -4.60 -5.27
C VAL A 21 4.70 -3.65 -4.14
N ASP A 22 3.74 -2.87 -3.67
CA ASP A 22 3.91 -2.01 -2.50
C ASP A 22 2.58 -1.86 -1.73
N GLU A 23 2.65 -1.42 -0.47
CA GLU A 23 1.49 -1.19 0.37
C GLU A 23 1.34 0.28 0.81
N ALA A 24 0.13 0.62 1.21
CA ALA A 24 -0.21 1.88 1.87
C ALA A 24 -1.13 1.65 3.07
N GLY A 25 -0.91 2.40 4.14
CA GLY A 25 -1.80 2.34 5.30
C GLY A 25 -1.37 1.36 6.39
N ALA A 26 -0.10 0.98 6.48
CA ALA A 26 0.40 0.17 7.58
C ALA A 26 0.37 0.91 8.93
N GLY A 27 0.71 2.21 8.96
CA GLY A 27 0.84 3.01 10.19
C GLY A 27 -0.41 3.71 10.76
N PRO A 28 -1.49 3.99 10.00
CA PRO A 28 -2.69 4.63 10.55
C PRO A 28 -3.37 3.83 11.67
N LEU A 29 -4.06 4.55 12.57
CA LEU A 29 -4.83 3.99 13.69
C LEU A 29 -6.16 3.39 13.26
N MET A 30 -6.58 3.60 12.01
CA MET A 30 -7.88 3.17 11.49
C MET A 30 -7.82 2.81 10.01
N GLY A 31 -8.87 2.11 9.57
CA GLY A 31 -9.12 1.73 8.20
C GLY A 31 -8.23 0.58 7.71
N PRO A 32 -8.49 0.11 6.49
CA PRO A 32 -7.77 -1.01 5.90
C PRO A 32 -6.32 -0.67 5.53
N VAL A 33 -5.48 -1.71 5.44
CA VAL A 33 -4.22 -1.66 4.70
C VAL A 33 -4.51 -2.02 3.25
N TYR A 34 -3.92 -1.28 2.32
CA TYR A 34 -4.01 -1.49 0.87
C TYR A 34 -2.68 -1.98 0.34
N ALA A 35 -2.72 -2.82 -0.68
CA ALA A 35 -1.55 -3.12 -1.50
C ALA A 35 -1.93 -3.05 -2.98
N ALA A 36 -0.95 -2.77 -3.82
CA ALA A 36 -1.11 -2.83 -5.26
C ALA A 36 0.02 -3.65 -5.89
N ALA A 37 -0.29 -4.25 -7.03
CA ALA A 37 0.66 -4.93 -7.89
C ALA A 37 0.53 -4.40 -9.32
N VAL A 38 1.66 -4.20 -10.00
CA VAL A 38 1.72 -3.61 -11.34
C VAL A 38 2.73 -4.33 -12.21
N ILE A 39 2.34 -4.73 -13.43
CA ILE A 39 3.26 -5.13 -14.48
C ILE A 39 3.33 -3.98 -15.49
N LEU A 40 4.49 -3.39 -15.66
CA LEU A 40 4.72 -2.38 -16.69
C LEU A 40 5.18 -3.04 -17.99
N PRO A 41 4.84 -2.47 -19.17
CA PRO A 41 5.43 -2.90 -20.42
C PRO A 41 6.92 -2.51 -20.47
N GLU A 42 7.67 -3.10 -21.38
CA GLU A 42 9.09 -2.76 -21.60
C GLU A 42 9.29 -1.27 -21.90
N LYS A 43 8.34 -0.67 -22.61
CA LYS A 43 8.34 0.78 -22.91
C LYS A 43 7.11 1.44 -22.30
N PHE A 44 7.35 2.42 -21.46
CA PHE A 44 6.31 3.24 -20.82
C PHE A 44 6.80 4.67 -20.65
N GLU A 45 5.85 5.61 -20.54
CA GLU A 45 6.13 7.03 -20.33
C GLU A 45 5.39 7.54 -19.08
N LEU A 46 6.03 7.41 -17.94
CA LEU A 46 5.54 7.88 -16.63
C LEU A 46 6.48 8.95 -16.05
N PRO A 47 6.59 10.13 -16.70
CA PRO A 47 7.50 11.18 -16.25
C PRO A 47 7.14 11.65 -14.83
N GLY A 48 8.16 11.70 -13.98
CA GLY A 48 8.02 12.07 -12.58
C GLY A 48 7.57 10.91 -11.67
N LEU A 49 7.53 9.66 -12.18
CA LEU A 49 7.35 8.47 -11.36
C LEU A 49 8.44 8.42 -10.29
N ASN A 50 8.05 8.30 -9.03
CA ASN A 50 8.93 8.25 -7.86
C ASN A 50 8.14 7.74 -6.65
N ASP A 51 8.83 7.48 -5.54
CA ASP A 51 8.22 7.21 -4.23
C ASP A 51 7.01 8.13 -3.98
N SER A 52 5.87 7.52 -3.72
CA SER A 52 4.59 8.23 -3.56
C SER A 52 4.61 9.29 -2.45
N LYS A 53 5.46 9.10 -1.42
CA LYS A 53 5.61 10.02 -0.29
C LYS A 53 6.33 11.32 -0.66
N LYS A 54 7.16 11.29 -1.73
CA LYS A 54 7.86 12.47 -2.27
C LYS A 54 7.02 13.28 -3.24
N LEU A 55 5.87 12.77 -3.64
CA LEU A 55 4.98 13.41 -4.60
C LEU A 55 3.87 14.20 -3.89
N THR A 56 3.46 15.32 -4.50
CA THR A 56 2.22 16.02 -4.08
C THR A 56 0.99 15.17 -4.43
N GLU A 57 -0.13 15.36 -3.72
CA GLU A 57 -1.38 14.66 -4.00
C GLU A 57 -1.80 14.81 -5.47
N LYS A 58 -1.74 16.04 -6.00
CA LYS A 58 -2.06 16.32 -7.42
C LYS A 58 -1.19 15.52 -8.40
N LYS A 59 0.11 15.37 -8.11
CA LYS A 59 1.01 14.57 -8.96
C LYS A 59 0.71 13.08 -8.86
N ARG A 60 0.40 12.58 -7.64
CA ARG A 60 -0.01 11.18 -7.46
C ARG A 60 -1.29 10.86 -8.21
N GLU A 61 -2.30 11.73 -8.15
CA GLU A 61 -3.56 11.56 -8.88
C GLU A 61 -3.35 11.53 -10.40
N ALA A 62 -2.52 12.41 -10.94
CA ALA A 62 -2.20 12.40 -12.36
C ALA A 62 -1.46 11.13 -12.79
N LEU A 63 -0.50 10.67 -11.99
CA LEU A 63 0.24 9.43 -12.26
C LEU A 63 -0.64 8.19 -12.09
N PHE A 64 -1.56 8.18 -11.13
CA PHE A 64 -2.50 7.09 -10.91
C PHE A 64 -3.27 6.73 -12.20
N LEU A 65 -3.85 7.73 -12.87
CA LEU A 65 -4.56 7.53 -14.13
C LEU A 65 -3.63 7.05 -15.25
N ARG A 66 -2.41 7.61 -15.34
CA ARG A 66 -1.45 7.23 -16.37
C ARG A 66 -0.90 5.81 -16.16
N ILE A 67 -0.68 5.39 -14.92
CA ILE A 67 -0.28 4.02 -14.60
C ILE A 67 -1.36 3.04 -15.04
N GLN A 68 -2.62 3.31 -14.71
CA GLN A 68 -3.74 2.46 -15.12
C GLN A 68 -3.88 2.32 -16.65
N GLN A 69 -3.53 3.37 -17.39
CA GLN A 69 -3.60 3.37 -18.86
C GLN A 69 -2.42 2.68 -19.53
N GLN A 70 -1.25 2.69 -18.90
CA GLN A 70 -0.01 2.22 -19.52
C GLN A 70 0.47 0.85 -19.01
N ALA A 71 0.06 0.44 -17.80
CA ALA A 71 0.40 -0.87 -17.28
C ALA A 71 -0.18 -1.99 -18.15
N LEU A 72 0.55 -3.07 -18.31
CA LEU A 72 0.02 -4.30 -18.94
C LEU A 72 -1.14 -4.85 -18.12
N THR A 73 -0.98 -4.85 -16.82
CA THR A 73 -2.01 -5.19 -15.84
C THR A 73 -1.68 -4.57 -14.49
N TRP A 74 -2.70 -4.28 -13.72
CA TRP A 74 -2.58 -3.78 -12.35
C TRP A 74 -3.73 -4.29 -11.49
N SER A 75 -3.49 -4.40 -10.22
CA SER A 75 -4.48 -4.81 -9.23
C SER A 75 -4.26 -4.08 -7.91
N VAL A 76 -5.35 -3.85 -7.19
CA VAL A 76 -5.35 -3.29 -5.84
C VAL A 76 -6.18 -4.18 -4.95
N ALA A 77 -5.66 -4.51 -3.79
CA ALA A 77 -6.34 -5.29 -2.77
C ALA A 77 -6.24 -4.61 -1.40
N SER A 78 -7.11 -4.98 -0.48
CA SER A 78 -7.10 -4.44 0.88
C SER A 78 -7.44 -5.52 1.90
N VAL A 79 -6.97 -5.30 3.14
CA VAL A 79 -7.31 -6.10 4.33
C VAL A 79 -7.86 -5.15 5.38
N SER A 80 -9.02 -5.50 5.96
CA SER A 80 -9.79 -4.63 6.86
C SER A 80 -9.12 -4.36 8.21
N ALA A 81 -9.58 -3.32 8.91
CA ALA A 81 -9.14 -3.02 10.28
C ALA A 81 -9.44 -4.17 11.24
N GLY A 82 -10.60 -4.82 11.11
CA GLY A 82 -10.97 -5.98 11.92
C GLY A 82 -10.00 -7.14 11.74
N GLU A 83 -9.65 -7.49 10.50
CA GLU A 83 -8.71 -8.56 10.22
C GLU A 83 -7.27 -8.23 10.67
N ILE A 84 -6.87 -6.95 10.64
CA ILE A 84 -5.60 -6.51 11.22
C ILE A 84 -5.59 -6.78 12.73
N ASP A 85 -6.68 -6.53 13.43
CA ASP A 85 -6.81 -6.75 14.88
C ASP A 85 -6.87 -8.24 15.23
N GLU A 86 -7.50 -9.07 14.40
CA GLU A 86 -7.57 -10.53 14.55
C GLU A 86 -6.21 -11.21 14.34
N THR A 87 -5.34 -10.62 13.52
CA THR A 87 -4.02 -11.16 13.17
C THR A 87 -2.91 -10.25 13.69
N ASP A 88 -2.27 -9.55 12.78
CA ASP A 88 -1.29 -8.47 13.00
C ASP A 88 -1.09 -7.70 11.69
N ILE A 89 -0.55 -6.49 11.81
CA ILE A 89 -0.35 -5.62 10.64
C ILE A 89 0.64 -6.20 9.61
N LEU A 90 1.65 -6.95 10.03
CA LEU A 90 2.61 -7.53 9.10
C LEU A 90 1.94 -8.63 8.26
N SER A 91 1.20 -9.51 8.89
CA SER A 91 0.41 -10.56 8.22
C SER A 91 -0.64 -9.97 7.29
N ALA A 92 -1.35 -8.93 7.73
CA ALA A 92 -2.33 -8.22 6.90
C ALA A 92 -1.69 -7.56 5.66
N ARG A 93 -0.49 -6.97 5.79
CA ARG A 93 0.29 -6.45 4.65
C ARG A 93 0.64 -7.56 3.66
N MET A 94 1.19 -8.68 4.13
CA MET A 94 1.56 -9.82 3.28
C MET A 94 0.34 -10.39 2.56
N LYS A 95 -0.78 -10.52 3.26
CA LYS A 95 -2.06 -10.94 2.66
C LYS A 95 -2.54 -9.97 1.59
N ALA A 96 -2.54 -8.67 1.86
CA ALA A 96 -2.93 -7.65 0.88
C ALA A 96 -2.02 -7.68 -0.37
N MET A 97 -0.71 -7.83 -0.18
CA MET A 97 0.26 -7.95 -1.27
C MET A 97 -0.01 -9.20 -2.12
N GLN A 98 -0.19 -10.38 -1.49
CA GLN A 98 -0.49 -11.61 -2.22
C GLN A 98 -1.82 -11.49 -2.98
N LEU A 99 -2.87 -10.94 -2.37
CA LEU A 99 -4.15 -10.71 -3.04
C LEU A 99 -4.02 -9.75 -4.24
N ALA A 100 -3.19 -8.72 -4.13
CA ALA A 100 -2.92 -7.82 -5.24
C ALA A 100 -2.18 -8.53 -6.38
N ILE A 101 -1.20 -9.39 -6.08
CA ILE A 101 -0.50 -10.22 -7.08
C ILE A 101 -1.49 -11.19 -7.75
N ASP A 102 -2.32 -11.87 -6.97
CA ASP A 102 -3.31 -12.85 -7.47
C ASP A 102 -4.38 -12.22 -8.35
N GLY A 103 -4.66 -10.92 -8.18
CA GLY A 103 -5.60 -10.15 -9.00
C GLY A 103 -5.06 -9.73 -10.36
N LEU A 104 -3.78 -9.96 -10.67
CA LEU A 104 -3.21 -9.63 -11.97
C LEU A 104 -3.59 -10.67 -13.04
N ALA A 105 -3.90 -10.18 -14.24
CA ALA A 105 -4.15 -10.99 -15.43
C ALA A 105 -3.46 -10.35 -16.66
N PRO A 106 -2.40 -10.96 -17.23
CA PRO A 106 -1.83 -12.27 -16.91
C PRO A 106 -1.15 -12.32 -15.52
N ARG A 107 -1.10 -13.54 -14.94
CA ARG A 107 -0.47 -13.75 -13.63
C ARG A 107 1.05 -13.61 -13.75
N PRO A 108 1.73 -12.89 -12.83
CA PRO A 108 3.18 -12.77 -12.84
C PRO A 108 3.85 -14.09 -12.41
N ASP A 109 5.05 -14.32 -12.91
CA ASP A 109 5.92 -15.41 -12.50
C ASP A 109 6.99 -14.97 -11.48
N PHE A 110 7.16 -13.64 -11.30
CA PHE A 110 8.03 -13.06 -10.29
C PHE A 110 7.49 -11.72 -9.73
N ALA A 111 7.73 -11.45 -8.46
CA ALA A 111 7.35 -10.19 -7.80
C ALA A 111 8.57 -9.48 -7.18
N LEU A 112 8.66 -8.17 -7.41
CA LEU A 112 9.53 -7.25 -6.72
C LEU A 112 8.73 -6.56 -5.62
N ILE A 113 9.09 -6.76 -4.36
CA ILE A 113 8.31 -6.30 -3.20
C ILE A 113 9.06 -5.18 -2.49
N ASP A 114 8.38 -4.05 -2.22
CA ASP A 114 8.98 -3.01 -1.38
C ASP A 114 9.19 -3.49 0.05
N GLY A 115 10.38 -3.20 0.60
CA GLY A 115 10.73 -3.52 1.98
C GLY A 115 11.67 -4.71 2.15
N ASN A 116 11.67 -5.28 3.36
CA ASN A 116 12.57 -6.36 3.77
C ASN A 116 11.83 -7.55 4.43
N ARG A 117 10.52 -7.64 4.24
CA ARG A 117 9.66 -8.69 4.80
C ARG A 117 8.77 -9.26 3.72
N ASP A 118 8.60 -10.56 3.74
CA ASP A 118 7.79 -11.36 2.82
C ASP A 118 6.81 -12.28 3.55
N HIS A 119 6.88 -12.33 4.88
CA HIS A 119 6.02 -13.12 5.73
C HIS A 119 5.72 -12.45 7.06
N GLY A 120 4.53 -12.69 7.59
CA GLY A 120 4.09 -12.43 8.94
C GLY A 120 3.82 -13.77 9.65
N LYS A 121 3.20 -13.70 10.83
CA LYS A 121 2.84 -14.90 11.60
C LYS A 121 1.75 -15.72 10.92
N PHE A 122 0.82 -15.07 10.23
CA PHE A 122 -0.41 -15.69 9.69
C PHE A 122 -0.51 -15.66 8.16
N ALA A 123 0.37 -14.92 7.47
CA ALA A 123 0.37 -14.82 6.02
C ALA A 123 1.78 -14.57 5.48
N ALA A 124 2.00 -15.00 4.24
CA ALA A 124 3.23 -14.78 3.50
C ALA A 124 2.93 -14.49 2.03
N VAL A 125 3.87 -13.85 1.33
CA VAL A 125 3.87 -13.83 -0.13
C VAL A 125 4.40 -15.17 -0.63
N THR A 126 3.63 -15.83 -1.49
CA THR A 126 3.92 -17.19 -2.00
C THR A 126 4.41 -17.20 -3.44
N THR A 127 4.14 -16.14 -4.21
CA THR A 127 4.70 -15.94 -5.55
C THR A 127 6.24 -15.84 -5.44
N PRO A 128 7.03 -16.43 -6.36
CA PRO A 128 8.46 -16.21 -6.40
C PRO A 128 8.79 -14.72 -6.39
N HIS A 129 9.68 -14.25 -5.51
CA HIS A 129 9.85 -12.82 -5.29
C HIS A 129 11.23 -12.45 -4.77
N ARG A 130 11.50 -11.15 -4.78
CA ARG A 130 12.63 -10.50 -4.14
C ARG A 130 12.16 -9.26 -3.38
N CYS A 131 12.52 -9.16 -2.10
CA CYS A 131 12.33 -7.94 -1.32
C CYS A 131 13.41 -6.91 -1.63
N ILE A 132 13.02 -5.64 -1.79
CA ILE A 132 13.91 -4.52 -2.12
C ILE A 132 13.64 -3.38 -1.15
N VAL A 133 14.60 -3.08 -0.30
CA VAL A 133 14.49 -1.96 0.65
C VAL A 133 14.49 -0.64 -0.11
N GLY A 134 13.41 0.14 0.04
CA GLY A 134 13.22 1.39 -0.69
C GLY A 134 13.02 1.15 -2.19
N GLY A 135 12.41 0.03 -2.55
CA GLY A 135 12.17 -0.38 -3.93
C GLY A 135 11.37 0.64 -4.73
N ASP A 136 10.48 1.40 -4.08
CA ASP A 136 9.72 2.51 -4.65
C ASP A 136 10.60 3.67 -5.22
N ALA A 137 11.86 3.73 -4.81
CA ALA A 137 12.85 4.66 -5.37
C ALA A 137 13.75 4.03 -6.45
N HIS A 138 13.73 2.71 -6.63
CA HIS A 138 14.72 1.97 -7.43
C HIS A 138 14.13 1.06 -8.51
N ALA A 139 12.83 0.71 -8.40
CA ALA A 139 12.11 -0.13 -9.36
C ALA A 139 10.84 0.59 -9.83
N ALA A 140 10.69 0.76 -11.14
CA ALA A 140 9.57 1.51 -11.70
C ALA A 140 8.21 0.85 -11.42
N SER A 141 8.14 -0.47 -11.46
CA SER A 141 6.94 -1.24 -11.14
C SER A 141 6.52 -1.09 -9.67
N ILE A 142 7.49 -1.06 -8.73
CA ILE A 142 7.21 -0.81 -7.30
C ILE A 142 6.75 0.63 -7.10
N ALA A 143 7.41 1.63 -7.72
CA ALA A 143 6.98 3.03 -7.65
C ALA A 143 5.55 3.21 -8.17
N ALA A 144 5.19 2.53 -9.26
CA ALA A 144 3.83 2.54 -9.79
C ALA A 144 2.83 1.91 -8.80
N ALA A 145 3.17 0.76 -8.20
CA ALA A 145 2.37 0.10 -7.18
C ALA A 145 2.17 0.99 -5.93
N SER A 146 3.22 1.66 -5.45
CA SER A 146 3.18 2.63 -4.35
C SER A 146 2.11 3.71 -4.57
N ILE A 147 2.07 4.28 -5.79
CA ILE A 147 1.08 5.30 -6.15
C ILE A 147 -0.33 4.71 -6.19
N LEU A 148 -0.53 3.54 -6.80
CA LEU A 148 -1.84 2.89 -6.87
C LEU A 148 -2.37 2.55 -5.47
N ALA A 149 -1.55 1.95 -4.61
CA ALA A 149 -1.94 1.63 -3.24
C ALA A 149 -2.28 2.89 -2.43
N LYS A 150 -1.43 3.93 -2.52
CA LYS A 150 -1.61 5.18 -1.76
C LYS A 150 -2.87 5.94 -2.18
N VAL A 151 -3.07 6.15 -3.47
CA VAL A 151 -4.23 6.89 -3.98
C VAL A 151 -5.52 6.12 -3.70
N SER A 152 -5.55 4.81 -3.93
CA SER A 152 -6.73 3.99 -3.67
C SER A 152 -7.14 4.04 -2.21
N ARG A 153 -6.16 3.92 -1.28
CA ARG A 153 -6.42 4.03 0.15
C ARG A 153 -6.92 5.42 0.56
N ASP A 154 -6.24 6.47 0.10
CA ASP A 154 -6.60 7.84 0.49
C ASP A 154 -8.01 8.19 -0.01
N ARG A 155 -8.38 7.79 -1.23
CA ARG A 155 -9.74 7.95 -1.77
C ARG A 155 -10.76 7.20 -0.92
N TYR A 156 -10.50 5.95 -0.56
CA TYR A 156 -11.41 5.20 0.31
C TYR A 156 -11.62 5.89 1.65
N VAL A 157 -10.56 6.41 2.25
CA VAL A 157 -10.66 7.16 3.52
C VAL A 157 -11.49 8.43 3.37
N ILE A 158 -11.29 9.19 2.27
CA ILE A 158 -11.98 10.47 2.04
C ILE A 158 -13.43 10.23 1.61
N ASP A 159 -13.64 9.34 0.63
CA ASP A 159 -14.91 9.21 -0.07
C ASP A 159 -15.90 8.30 0.65
N VAL A 160 -15.39 7.39 1.50
CA VAL A 160 -16.21 6.43 2.24
C VAL A 160 -16.14 6.70 3.73
N LEU A 161 -14.96 6.57 4.36
CA LEU A 161 -14.87 6.57 5.83
C LEU A 161 -15.12 7.95 6.44
N ASP A 162 -14.63 9.03 5.81
CA ASP A 162 -14.90 10.40 6.29
C ASP A 162 -16.38 10.76 6.22
N LYS A 163 -17.09 10.25 5.20
CA LYS A 163 -18.55 10.46 5.07
C LYS A 163 -19.34 9.61 6.05
N GLN A 164 -18.87 8.41 6.35
CA GLN A 164 -19.52 7.50 7.28
C GLN A 164 -19.33 7.94 8.76
N TYR A 165 -18.19 8.55 9.05
CA TYR A 165 -17.78 8.99 10.38
C TYR A 165 -17.29 10.45 10.37
N PRO A 166 -18.15 11.43 10.01
CA PRO A 166 -17.73 12.81 9.77
C PRO A 166 -17.14 13.49 11.00
N GLU A 167 -17.51 13.04 12.20
CA GLU A 167 -17.03 13.56 13.49
C GLU A 167 -15.51 13.39 13.67
N TYR A 168 -14.87 12.39 13.02
CA TYR A 168 -13.43 12.15 13.14
C TYR A 168 -12.60 12.98 12.17
N GLN A 169 -13.19 13.57 11.12
CA GLN A 169 -12.51 14.38 10.13
C GLN A 169 -11.34 13.60 9.43
N PHE A 170 -11.58 12.35 9.09
CA PHE A 170 -10.56 11.44 8.51
C PHE A 170 -9.93 11.99 7.24
N ALA A 171 -10.65 12.76 6.44
CA ALA A 171 -10.12 13.42 5.25
C ALA A 171 -8.90 14.30 5.54
N ARG A 172 -8.76 14.86 6.76
CA ARG A 172 -7.66 15.76 7.13
C ARG A 172 -6.36 15.02 7.46
N HIS A 173 -6.45 13.84 8.06
CA HIS A 173 -5.29 13.11 8.59
C HIS A 173 -5.18 11.68 8.10
N LYS A 174 -6.10 11.21 7.24
CA LYS A 174 -6.10 9.88 6.63
C LYS A 174 -5.96 8.72 7.63
N GLY A 175 -6.40 8.96 8.87
CA GLY A 175 -6.34 7.98 9.95
C GLY A 175 -5.01 7.90 10.70
N TYR A 176 -4.02 8.71 10.36
CA TYR A 176 -2.77 8.76 11.11
C TYR A 176 -2.96 9.35 12.51
N GLY A 177 -2.12 8.93 13.48
CA GLY A 177 -2.16 9.36 14.87
C GLY A 177 -1.69 10.81 15.07
N THR A 178 -2.40 11.75 14.46
CA THR A 178 -2.18 13.19 14.66
C THR A 178 -2.89 13.67 15.94
N LYS A 179 -2.51 14.86 16.40
CA LYS A 179 -3.18 15.50 17.55
C LYS A 179 -4.70 15.56 17.35
N LEU A 180 -5.15 15.97 16.16
CA LEU A 180 -6.58 16.02 15.83
C LEU A 180 -7.25 14.65 15.97
N HIS A 181 -6.60 13.57 15.49
CA HIS A 181 -7.20 12.23 15.58
C HIS A 181 -7.38 11.78 17.03
N TYR A 182 -6.37 12.02 17.89
CA TYR A 182 -6.48 11.71 19.32
C TYR A 182 -7.53 12.59 20.03
N GLU A 183 -7.66 13.87 19.68
CA GLU A 183 -8.73 14.74 20.22
C GLU A 183 -10.14 14.20 19.87
N MET A 184 -10.30 13.65 18.64
CA MET A 184 -11.57 13.04 18.23
C MET A 184 -11.80 11.71 18.96
N LEU A 185 -10.76 10.91 19.16
CA LEU A 185 -10.84 9.68 19.96
C LEU A 185 -11.21 9.98 21.42
N ASP A 186 -10.65 11.03 22.04
CA ASP A 186 -10.98 11.45 23.40
C ASP A 186 -12.45 11.91 23.51
N LYS A 187 -12.97 12.51 22.46
CA LYS A 187 -14.34 13.06 22.44
C LYS A 187 -15.41 12.01 22.12
N PHE A 188 -15.14 11.15 21.15
CA PHE A 188 -16.16 10.25 20.57
C PHE A 188 -15.88 8.75 20.83
N GLY A 189 -14.72 8.43 21.40
CA GLY A 189 -14.26 7.03 21.47
C GLY A 189 -13.82 6.47 20.10
N PRO A 190 -13.46 5.20 20.01
CA PRO A 190 -13.15 4.55 18.73
C PRO A 190 -14.43 4.13 18.00
N CYS A 191 -14.47 4.30 16.67
CA CYS A 191 -15.48 3.70 15.80
C CYS A 191 -15.06 2.31 15.32
N ALA A 192 -15.94 1.61 14.59
CA ALA A 192 -15.71 0.25 14.10
C ALA A 192 -14.49 0.11 13.14
N GLU A 193 -14.06 1.20 12.53
CA GLU A 193 -12.90 1.21 11.63
C GLU A 193 -11.56 1.43 12.36
N HIS A 194 -11.57 1.68 13.67
CA HIS A 194 -10.33 1.80 14.43
C HIS A 194 -9.69 0.45 14.71
N ARG A 195 -8.36 0.42 14.60
CA ARG A 195 -7.54 -0.75 14.93
C ARG A 195 -7.26 -0.76 16.43
N MET A 196 -8.04 -1.52 17.19
CA MET A 196 -7.95 -1.54 18.65
C MET A 196 -6.57 -1.99 19.14
N SER A 197 -5.90 -2.87 18.38
CA SER A 197 -4.52 -3.28 18.66
C SER A 197 -3.52 -2.12 18.64
N PHE A 198 -3.79 -1.05 17.86
CA PHE A 198 -2.96 0.16 17.75
C PHE A 198 -3.29 1.18 18.84
N LEU A 199 -4.47 1.09 19.44
CA LEU A 199 -4.95 2.04 20.46
C LEU A 199 -4.67 1.61 21.92
N LYS A 200 -3.92 0.51 22.13
CA LYS A 200 -3.63 -0.02 23.49
C LYS A 200 -3.04 1.01 24.44
N LYS A 201 -2.13 1.86 23.96
CA LYS A 201 -1.51 2.92 24.77
C LYS A 201 -2.50 4.05 25.10
N TRP A 202 -3.33 4.44 24.14
CA TRP A 202 -4.36 5.45 24.33
C TRP A 202 -5.43 4.97 25.32
N SER A 203 -5.95 3.74 25.19
CA SER A 203 -6.94 3.16 26.10
C SER A 203 -6.42 2.94 27.52
N ALA A 204 -5.10 2.79 27.70
CA ALA A 204 -4.47 2.70 29.02
C ALA A 204 -4.19 4.06 29.69
N GLY A 205 -4.70 5.17 29.12
CA GLY A 205 -4.49 6.53 29.64
C GLY A 205 -3.11 7.12 29.36
N GLY A 206 -2.32 6.46 28.53
CA GLY A 206 -1.03 6.95 28.06
C GLY A 206 -1.24 7.93 26.90
N ARG A 207 -1.28 9.24 27.16
CA ARG A 207 -1.15 10.26 26.11
C ARG A 207 0.25 10.19 25.53
N THR A 208 0.38 10.03 24.24
CA THR A 208 1.65 10.15 23.50
C THR A 208 2.09 11.58 23.38
#